data_d57bb0fcabcf287ac2e5dfaec2ff23b9
#
_entry.id   d57bb0fcabcf287ac2e5dfaec2ff23b9
#
_cell.length_a   1.000
_cell.length_b   1.000
_cell.length_c   1.000
_cell.angle_alpha   90.00
_cell.angle_beta   90.00
_cell.angle_gamma   90.00
#
_symmetry.space_group_name_H-M   'P 1'
#
loop_
_entity.id
_entity.type
_entity.pdbx_description
1 polymer ?
#
loop_
_entity_poly.entity_id
_entity_poly.type
_entity_poly.pdbx_seq_one_letter_code
_entity_poly.pdbx_strand_id
1 'polypeptide(L)'
;AAEFFRREGIKTDYEYRDILDPPTISAARRIMESITERMEAGSIDEAMVVYTHMINKVRQEVRVDRLLPLLIQDFRDVTYDPDFRDADISYEPGPQEVITALVPQYVLGQLYGMLVQSYASEHSKRMQAMDESTRNADELLEKLNLEYNATRQSAVTREITEIAAGAEAAGKQ
;
A
#
# COMPACT_ATOMS: atom_id res chain seq x y z
N ALA A 1 -8.38 -7.50 -3.11
CA ALA A 1 -9.36 -7.05 -4.12
C ALA A 1 -10.14 -8.24 -4.69
N ALA A 2 -9.50 -9.25 -5.31
CA ALA A 2 -10.17 -10.39 -5.96
C ALA A 2 -11.17 -11.14 -5.06
N GLU A 3 -10.82 -11.40 -3.80
CA GLU A 3 -11.70 -12.06 -2.84
C GLU A 3 -12.92 -11.20 -2.47
N PHE A 4 -12.73 -9.89 -2.35
CA PHE A 4 -13.82 -8.95 -2.14
C PHE A 4 -14.79 -8.96 -3.31
N PHE A 5 -14.31 -8.82 -4.54
CA PHE A 5 -15.16 -8.84 -5.73
C PHE A 5 -15.93 -10.15 -5.88
N ARG A 6 -15.31 -11.28 -5.55
CA ARG A 6 -15.97 -12.59 -5.55
C ARG A 6 -17.10 -12.67 -4.51
N ARG A 7 -16.87 -12.11 -3.31
CA ARG A 7 -17.88 -12.08 -2.25
C ARG A 7 -19.07 -11.19 -2.62
N GLU A 8 -18.80 -10.05 -3.26
CA GLU A 8 -19.83 -9.10 -3.72
C GLU A 8 -20.51 -9.54 -5.05
N GLY A 9 -20.14 -10.71 -5.60
CA GLY A 9 -20.70 -11.21 -6.85
C GLY A 9 -20.27 -10.42 -8.10
N ILE A 10 -19.24 -9.59 -8.00
CA ILE A 10 -18.71 -8.81 -9.11
C ILE A 10 -17.78 -9.69 -9.92
N LYS A 11 -18.11 -9.89 -11.19
CA LYS A 11 -17.29 -10.69 -12.11
C LYS A 11 -16.02 -9.92 -12.46
N THR A 12 -14.87 -10.57 -12.24
CA THR A 12 -13.56 -10.08 -12.68
C THR A 12 -13.11 -10.86 -13.92
N ASP A 13 -12.63 -10.14 -14.93
CA ASP A 13 -12.16 -10.78 -16.17
C ASP A 13 -10.75 -11.35 -16.01
N TYR A 14 -9.88 -10.64 -15.30
CA TYR A 14 -8.50 -11.04 -15.03
C TYR A 14 -8.09 -10.79 -13.58
N GLU A 15 -7.32 -11.72 -13.04
CA GLU A 15 -6.65 -11.59 -11.75
C GLU A 15 -5.14 -11.72 -11.99
N TYR A 16 -4.39 -10.67 -11.68
CA TYR A 16 -2.94 -10.68 -11.70
C TYR A 16 -2.41 -10.96 -10.29
N ARG A 17 -2.28 -12.24 -9.96
CA ARG A 17 -1.64 -12.68 -8.71
C ARG A 17 -0.13 -12.70 -8.94
N ASP A 18 0.66 -12.45 -7.92
CA ASP A 18 2.14 -12.56 -7.92
C ASP A 18 2.90 -11.65 -8.90
N ILE A 19 2.20 -10.82 -9.67
CA ILE A 19 2.83 -9.89 -10.63
C ILE A 19 3.20 -8.56 -9.96
N LEU A 20 2.58 -8.26 -8.81
CA LEU A 20 2.66 -6.96 -8.15
C LEU A 20 3.50 -6.97 -6.86
N ASP A 21 4.22 -8.04 -6.57
CA ASP A 21 5.01 -8.16 -5.34
C ASP A 21 6.45 -8.67 -5.62
N PRO A 22 7.40 -7.78 -5.91
CA PRO A 22 7.28 -6.34 -6.19
C PRO A 22 6.75 -6.03 -7.59
N PRO A 23 6.16 -4.85 -7.82
CA PRO A 23 5.72 -4.46 -9.15
C PRO A 23 6.92 -4.28 -10.09
N THR A 24 6.80 -4.80 -11.32
CA THR A 24 7.83 -4.68 -12.35
C THR A 24 7.29 -4.00 -13.60
N ILE A 25 8.16 -3.38 -14.39
CA ILE A 25 7.76 -2.80 -15.68
C ILE A 25 7.19 -3.86 -16.62
N SER A 26 7.71 -5.08 -16.59
CA SER A 26 7.18 -6.19 -17.40
C SER A 26 5.77 -6.57 -17.00
N ALA A 27 5.45 -6.53 -15.70
CA ALA A 27 4.08 -6.72 -15.21
C ALA A 27 3.14 -5.62 -15.69
N ALA A 28 3.55 -4.35 -15.55
CA ALA A 28 2.79 -3.21 -16.05
C ALA A 28 2.55 -3.30 -17.57
N ARG A 29 3.56 -3.73 -18.34
CA ARG A 29 3.44 -3.93 -19.79
C ARG A 29 2.39 -4.95 -20.15
N ARG A 30 2.38 -6.11 -19.49
CA ARG A 30 1.37 -7.16 -19.74
C ARG A 30 -0.06 -6.67 -19.44
N ILE A 31 -0.23 -5.88 -18.38
CA ILE A 31 -1.53 -5.28 -18.07
C ILE A 31 -1.91 -4.30 -19.17
N MET A 32 -0.96 -3.45 -19.59
CA MET A 32 -1.18 -2.45 -20.62
C MET A 32 -1.55 -3.07 -21.97
N GLU A 33 -0.86 -4.12 -22.39
CA GLU A 33 -1.15 -4.91 -23.60
C GLU A 33 -2.60 -5.41 -23.59
N SER A 34 -3.03 -6.02 -22.48
CA SER A 34 -4.41 -6.49 -22.32
C SER A 34 -5.46 -5.36 -22.40
N ILE A 35 -5.15 -4.18 -21.87
CA ILE A 35 -6.04 -3.01 -21.95
C ILE A 35 -6.11 -2.50 -23.39
N THR A 36 -4.97 -2.36 -24.05
CA THR A 36 -4.86 -1.87 -25.44
C THR A 36 -5.60 -2.77 -26.41
N GLU A 37 -5.37 -4.09 -26.34
CA GLU A 37 -6.09 -5.08 -27.17
C GLU A 37 -7.61 -4.95 -27.06
N ARG A 38 -8.12 -4.71 -25.86
CA ARG A 38 -9.57 -4.54 -25.63
C ARG A 38 -10.10 -3.22 -26.16
N MET A 39 -9.32 -2.15 -26.05
CA MET A 39 -9.69 -0.85 -26.64
C MET A 39 -9.71 -0.93 -28.16
N GLU A 40 -8.69 -1.55 -28.78
CA GLU A 40 -8.62 -1.76 -30.23
C GLU A 40 -9.77 -2.65 -30.75
N ALA A 41 -10.16 -3.66 -29.96
CA ALA A 41 -11.31 -4.50 -30.24
C ALA A 41 -12.67 -3.79 -30.02
N GLY A 42 -12.68 -2.55 -29.52
CA GLY A 42 -13.90 -1.80 -29.20
C GLY A 42 -14.75 -2.40 -28.06
N SER A 43 -14.15 -3.24 -27.22
CA SER A 43 -14.83 -3.86 -26.09
C SER A 43 -14.86 -2.97 -24.84
N ILE A 44 -13.98 -1.98 -24.76
CA ILE A 44 -13.93 -0.94 -23.73
C ILE A 44 -13.63 0.40 -24.36
N ASP A 45 -14.23 1.46 -23.84
CA ASP A 45 -14.06 2.85 -24.32
C ASP A 45 -13.10 3.63 -23.40
N GLU A 46 -12.97 3.23 -22.16
CA GLU A 46 -12.18 3.92 -21.15
C GLU A 46 -11.53 2.93 -20.18
N ALA A 47 -10.30 3.22 -19.78
CA ALA A 47 -9.57 2.49 -18.75
C ALA A 47 -9.28 3.40 -17.56
N MET A 48 -9.87 3.06 -16.41
CA MET A 48 -9.67 3.76 -15.14
C MET A 48 -8.81 2.91 -14.21
N VAL A 49 -7.92 3.54 -13.46
CA VAL A 49 -7.09 2.87 -12.45
C VAL A 49 -7.47 3.40 -11.07
N VAL A 50 -7.83 2.48 -10.18
CA VAL A 50 -8.04 2.79 -8.76
C VAL A 50 -6.82 2.31 -7.99
N TYR A 51 -6.13 3.21 -7.33
CA TYR A 51 -4.90 2.91 -6.61
C TYR A 51 -4.76 3.74 -5.34
N THR A 52 -3.83 3.35 -4.47
CA THR A 52 -3.51 4.11 -3.27
C THR A 52 -2.30 5.01 -3.53
N HIS A 53 -2.52 6.31 -3.51
CA HIS A 53 -1.48 7.32 -3.64
C HIS A 53 -0.87 7.64 -2.28
N MET A 54 0.46 7.56 -2.20
CA MET A 54 1.21 7.87 -0.99
C MET A 54 1.66 9.35 -1.01
N ILE A 55 0.99 10.19 -0.21
CA ILE A 55 1.40 11.58 -0.02
C ILE A 55 2.65 11.64 0.88
N ASN A 56 2.63 10.88 1.96
CA ASN A 56 3.77 10.65 2.85
C ASN A 56 3.57 9.33 3.64
N LYS A 57 4.52 8.97 4.51
CA LYS A 57 4.46 7.72 5.28
C LYS A 57 3.19 7.56 6.14
N VAL A 58 2.58 8.67 6.58
CA VAL A 58 1.39 8.66 7.45
C VAL A 58 0.11 8.82 6.65
N ARG A 59 0.13 9.69 5.62
CA ARG A 59 -1.05 10.07 4.85
C ARG A 59 -1.04 9.40 3.48
N GLN A 60 -2.12 8.68 3.23
CA GLN A 60 -2.39 7.99 1.97
C GLN A 60 -3.84 8.27 1.58
N GLU A 61 -4.10 8.30 0.29
CA GLU A 61 -5.44 8.50 -0.25
C GLU A 61 -5.70 7.55 -1.42
N VAL A 62 -6.95 7.17 -1.57
CA VAL A 62 -7.38 6.41 -2.76
C VAL A 62 -7.62 7.41 -3.88
N ARG A 63 -7.01 7.16 -5.03
CA ARG A 63 -7.22 7.92 -6.27
C ARG A 63 -7.82 7.04 -7.35
N VAL A 64 -8.56 7.70 -8.20
CA VAL A 64 -9.15 7.10 -9.40
C VAL A 64 -8.72 7.98 -10.57
N ASP A 65 -7.80 7.49 -11.35
CA ASP A 65 -7.26 8.23 -12.48
C ASP A 65 -7.56 7.50 -13.78
N ARG A 66 -7.86 8.28 -14.83
CA ARG A 66 -8.04 7.75 -16.17
C ARG A 66 -6.67 7.46 -16.77
N LEU A 67 -6.50 6.22 -17.25
CA LEU A 67 -5.29 5.80 -17.92
C LEU A 67 -5.39 6.01 -19.44
N LEU A 68 -6.55 5.69 -20.01
CA LEU A 68 -6.88 5.81 -21.43
C LEU A 68 -8.35 6.18 -21.62
N PRO A 69 -8.73 6.92 -22.67
CA PRO A 69 -7.84 7.64 -23.58
C PRO A 69 -7.17 8.85 -22.92
N LEU A 70 -6.02 9.27 -23.45
CA LEU A 70 -5.39 10.52 -23.04
C LEU A 70 -6.14 11.70 -23.66
N LEU A 71 -6.52 12.65 -22.82
CA LEU A 71 -7.18 13.88 -23.27
C LEU A 71 -6.23 15.07 -23.11
N ILE A 72 -6.35 16.05 -24.02
CA ILE A 72 -5.56 17.28 -23.97
C ILE A 72 -5.72 18.01 -22.62
N GLN A 73 -6.91 17.92 -22.03
CA GLN A 73 -7.18 18.52 -20.71
C GLN A 73 -6.35 17.92 -19.57
N ASP A 74 -5.88 16.68 -19.71
CA ASP A 74 -5.06 15.98 -18.70
C ASP A 74 -3.65 16.62 -18.61
N PHE A 75 -3.26 17.43 -19.61
CA PHE A 75 -1.97 18.11 -19.71
C PHE A 75 -2.05 19.63 -19.49
N ARG A 76 -3.23 20.19 -19.15
CA ARG A 76 -3.40 21.64 -19.01
C ARG A 76 -2.65 22.25 -17.82
N ASP A 77 -2.46 21.47 -16.77
CA ASP A 77 -1.79 21.91 -15.54
C ASP A 77 -0.26 21.73 -15.57
N VAL A 78 0.28 21.26 -16.71
CA VAL A 78 1.72 21.16 -16.89
C VAL A 78 2.28 22.57 -17.08
N THR A 79 2.99 23.04 -16.05
CA THR A 79 3.70 24.32 -16.12
C THR A 79 4.93 24.14 -16.98
N TYR A 80 4.92 24.72 -18.16
CA TYR A 80 6.09 24.76 -19.02
C TYR A 80 7.03 25.87 -18.55
N ASP A 81 8.34 25.58 -18.56
CA ASP A 81 9.34 26.63 -18.45
C ASP A 81 9.14 27.63 -19.59
N PRO A 82 9.07 28.97 -19.34
CA PRO A 82 8.89 29.98 -20.38
C PRO A 82 9.92 29.85 -21.52
N ASP A 83 11.14 29.47 -21.20
CA ASP A 83 12.25 29.31 -22.17
C ASP A 83 11.97 28.15 -23.16
N PHE A 84 11.12 27.19 -22.82
CA PHE A 84 10.70 26.11 -23.73
C PHE A 84 9.62 26.50 -24.74
N ARG A 85 8.89 27.59 -24.50
CA ARG A 85 7.78 28.02 -25.38
C ARG A 85 8.28 28.61 -26.70
N ASP A 86 9.47 29.18 -26.67
CA ASP A 86 10.08 29.87 -27.84
C ASP A 86 11.19 29.04 -28.49
N ALA A 87 11.45 27.82 -28.00
CA ALA A 87 12.40 26.93 -28.63
C ALA A 87 11.83 26.33 -29.92
N ASP A 88 12.51 26.54 -31.05
CA ASP A 88 12.24 25.80 -32.29
C ASP A 88 12.60 24.34 -32.11
N ILE A 89 11.63 23.54 -31.61
CA ILE A 89 11.79 22.09 -31.42
C ILE A 89 11.60 21.42 -32.76
N SER A 90 12.66 20.83 -33.31
CA SER A 90 12.58 20.00 -34.50
C SER A 90 12.31 18.54 -34.08
N TYR A 91 11.38 17.90 -34.76
CA TYR A 91 11.02 16.49 -34.53
C TYR A 91 11.52 15.65 -35.70
N GLU A 92 12.28 14.58 -35.42
CA GLU A 92 12.74 13.64 -36.43
C GLU A 92 12.20 12.23 -36.07
N PRO A 93 11.54 11.55 -37.02
CA PRO A 93 11.27 11.94 -38.44
C PRO A 93 10.13 12.97 -38.59
N GLY A 94 9.26 13.13 -37.61
CA GLY A 94 8.17 14.09 -37.59
C GLY A 94 7.40 14.10 -36.28
N PRO A 95 6.59 15.15 -35.99
CA PRO A 95 5.83 15.24 -34.71
C PRO A 95 4.90 14.06 -34.48
N GLN A 96 4.23 13.58 -35.52
CA GLN A 96 3.24 12.50 -35.41
C GLN A 96 3.90 11.18 -35.06
N GLU A 97 5.02 10.86 -35.68
CA GLU A 97 5.79 9.63 -35.45
C GLU A 97 6.38 9.63 -34.05
N VAL A 98 6.89 10.77 -33.61
CA VAL A 98 7.42 10.92 -32.24
C VAL A 98 6.32 10.73 -31.20
N ILE A 99 5.16 11.37 -31.36
CA ILE A 99 4.01 11.20 -30.43
C ILE A 99 3.55 9.75 -30.42
N THR A 100 3.42 9.11 -31.58
CA THR A 100 3.01 7.69 -31.69
C THR A 100 3.95 6.76 -30.95
N ALA A 101 5.25 7.06 -30.94
CA ALA A 101 6.24 6.27 -30.21
C ALA A 101 6.29 6.59 -28.71
N LEU A 102 6.02 7.84 -28.29
CA LEU A 102 6.09 8.27 -26.90
C LEU A 102 4.85 7.91 -26.07
N VAL A 103 3.65 8.01 -26.66
CA VAL A 103 2.39 7.78 -25.94
C VAL A 103 2.34 6.42 -25.24
N PRO A 104 2.68 5.29 -25.87
CA PRO A 104 2.68 4.00 -25.18
C PRO A 104 3.65 3.94 -24.01
N GLN A 105 4.82 4.58 -24.13
CA GLN A 105 5.82 4.61 -23.06
C GLN A 105 5.36 5.50 -21.90
N TYR A 106 4.72 6.62 -22.19
CA TYR A 106 4.13 7.51 -21.18
C TYR A 106 3.06 6.78 -20.37
N VAL A 107 2.09 6.15 -21.04
CA VAL A 107 1.01 5.40 -20.39
C VAL A 107 1.53 4.24 -19.57
N LEU A 108 2.52 3.49 -20.10
CA LEU A 108 3.20 2.43 -19.35
C LEU A 108 3.88 2.98 -18.10
N GLY A 109 4.55 4.12 -18.19
CA GLY A 109 5.19 4.80 -17.06
C GLY A 109 4.18 5.24 -16.01
N GLN A 110 3.05 5.79 -16.41
CA GLN A 110 1.95 6.15 -15.52
C GLN A 110 1.39 4.93 -14.78
N LEU A 111 1.04 3.87 -15.50
CA LEU A 111 0.54 2.65 -14.90
C LEU A 111 1.55 2.05 -13.91
N TYR A 112 2.82 1.96 -14.30
CA TYR A 112 3.88 1.48 -13.42
C TYR A 112 4.03 2.35 -12.16
N GLY A 113 3.99 3.67 -12.30
CA GLY A 113 4.01 4.60 -11.17
C GLY A 113 2.86 4.38 -10.19
N MET A 114 1.62 4.17 -10.69
CA MET A 114 0.44 3.87 -9.85
C MET A 114 0.60 2.52 -9.12
N LEU A 115 1.15 1.50 -9.76
CA LEU A 115 1.43 0.21 -9.13
C LEU A 115 2.46 0.33 -8.01
N VAL A 116 3.56 1.05 -8.26
CA VAL A 116 4.60 1.32 -7.25
C VAL A 116 4.06 2.12 -6.08
N GLN A 117 3.24 3.13 -6.33
CA GLN A 117 2.58 3.92 -5.29
C GLN A 117 1.70 3.04 -4.38
N SER A 118 0.88 2.18 -4.99
CA SER A 118 0.01 1.26 -4.25
C SER A 118 0.81 0.27 -3.40
N TYR A 119 1.87 -0.30 -3.97
CA TYR A 119 2.78 -1.22 -3.29
C TYR A 119 3.48 -0.55 -2.10
N ALA A 120 4.07 0.63 -2.31
CA ALA A 120 4.73 1.40 -1.26
C ALA A 120 3.76 1.79 -0.13
N SER A 121 2.53 2.16 -0.49
CA SER A 121 1.46 2.48 0.46
C SER A 121 1.10 1.29 1.34
N GLU A 122 0.94 0.10 0.75
CA GLU A 122 0.62 -1.12 1.48
C GLU A 122 1.75 -1.49 2.46
N HIS A 123 3.00 -1.48 1.99
CA HIS A 123 4.15 -1.77 2.85
C HIS A 123 4.33 -0.76 3.98
N SER A 124 4.11 0.53 3.72
CA SER A 124 4.16 1.56 4.75
C SER A 124 3.10 1.35 5.83
N LYS A 125 1.86 1.00 5.44
CA LYS A 125 0.79 0.68 6.40
C LYS A 125 1.06 -0.59 7.19
N ARG A 126 1.58 -1.61 6.53
CA ARG A 126 1.97 -2.86 7.21
C ARG A 126 3.05 -2.60 8.25
N MET A 127 4.08 -1.83 7.91
CA MET A 127 5.14 -1.44 8.84
C MET A 127 4.59 -0.67 10.05
N GLN A 128 3.71 0.33 9.83
CA GLN A 128 3.07 1.06 10.92
C GLN A 128 2.25 0.15 11.84
N ALA A 129 1.47 -0.76 11.27
CA ALA A 129 0.66 -1.70 12.06
C ALA A 129 1.54 -2.66 12.89
N MET A 130 2.67 -3.11 12.34
CA MET A 130 3.63 -3.95 13.06
C MET A 130 4.32 -3.19 14.18
N ASP A 131 4.73 -1.94 13.96
CA ASP A 131 5.33 -1.08 15.00
C ASP A 131 4.35 -0.81 16.13
N GLU A 132 3.08 -0.58 15.82
CA GLU A 132 2.01 -0.39 16.81
C GLU A 132 1.76 -1.70 17.60
N SER A 133 1.70 -2.83 16.91
CA SER A 133 1.54 -4.14 17.54
C SER A 133 2.70 -4.46 18.49
N THR A 134 3.92 -4.13 18.10
CA THR A 134 5.11 -4.36 18.94
C THR A 134 5.03 -3.49 20.20
N ARG A 135 4.70 -2.21 20.08
CA ARG A 135 4.53 -1.34 21.26
C ARG A 135 3.43 -1.84 22.20
N ASN A 136 2.29 -2.24 21.65
CA ASN A 136 1.19 -2.80 22.45
C ASN A 136 1.61 -4.09 23.17
N ALA A 137 2.42 -4.93 22.52
CA ALA A 137 2.96 -6.13 23.14
C ALA A 137 3.94 -5.81 24.29
N ASP A 138 4.81 -4.82 24.12
CA ASP A 138 5.75 -4.38 25.16
C ASP A 138 4.99 -3.81 26.37
N GLU A 139 3.98 -2.99 26.16
CA GLU A 139 3.12 -2.45 27.23
C GLU A 139 2.37 -3.57 27.98
N LEU A 140 1.92 -4.59 27.26
CA LEU A 140 1.25 -5.75 27.89
C LEU A 140 2.25 -6.57 28.71
N LEU A 141 3.46 -6.78 28.21
CA LEU A 141 4.53 -7.48 28.94
C LEU A 141 4.90 -6.73 30.22
N GLU A 142 5.00 -5.40 30.20
CA GLU A 142 5.26 -4.60 31.39
C GLU A 142 4.14 -4.76 32.43
N LYS A 143 2.87 -4.67 32.01
CA LYS A 143 1.72 -4.93 32.89
C LYS A 143 1.76 -6.32 33.52
N LEU A 144 1.97 -7.34 32.71
CA LEU A 144 2.04 -8.72 33.20
C LEU A 144 3.19 -8.93 34.19
N ASN A 145 4.34 -8.30 33.96
CA ASN A 145 5.47 -8.34 34.89
C ASN A 145 5.14 -7.68 36.22
N LEU A 146 4.44 -6.55 36.23
CA LEU A 146 3.98 -5.89 37.45
C LEU A 146 2.98 -6.77 38.23
N GLU A 147 1.99 -7.33 37.56
CA GLU A 147 1.01 -8.24 38.14
C GLU A 147 1.66 -9.51 38.70
N TYR A 148 2.59 -10.09 37.96
CA TYR A 148 3.35 -11.26 38.39
C TYR A 148 4.14 -10.96 39.67
N ASN A 149 4.87 -9.85 39.69
CA ASN A 149 5.67 -9.46 40.86
C ASN A 149 4.77 -9.17 42.08
N ALA A 150 3.63 -8.50 41.92
CA ALA A 150 2.67 -8.25 42.99
C ALA A 150 2.08 -9.56 43.52
N THR A 151 1.68 -10.48 42.65
CA THR A 151 1.16 -11.79 43.02
C THR A 151 2.21 -12.62 43.73
N ARG A 152 3.44 -12.65 43.23
CA ARG A 152 4.56 -13.34 43.85
C ARG A 152 4.83 -12.82 45.28
N GLN A 153 4.90 -11.47 45.42
CA GLN A 153 5.11 -10.88 46.75
C GLN A 153 3.98 -11.22 47.72
N SER A 154 2.72 -11.18 47.27
CA SER A 154 1.57 -11.56 48.07
C SER A 154 1.62 -13.04 48.48
N ALA A 155 1.99 -13.94 47.59
CA ALA A 155 2.13 -15.36 47.88
C ALA A 155 3.23 -15.63 48.92
N VAL A 156 4.41 -15.02 48.72
CA VAL A 156 5.53 -15.12 49.66
C VAL A 156 5.19 -14.56 51.05
N THR A 157 4.53 -13.40 51.09
CA THR A 157 4.10 -12.78 52.34
C THR A 157 3.10 -13.70 53.09
N ARG A 158 2.16 -14.29 52.37
CA ARG A 158 1.20 -15.23 52.96
C ARG A 158 1.89 -16.46 53.51
N GLU A 159 2.83 -17.05 52.80
CA GLU A 159 3.60 -18.21 53.23
C GLU A 159 4.42 -17.92 54.50
N ILE A 160 5.09 -16.76 54.55
CA ILE A 160 5.82 -16.30 55.73
C ILE A 160 4.88 -16.13 56.93
N THR A 161 3.69 -15.51 56.70
CA THR A 161 2.70 -15.32 57.75
C THR A 161 2.15 -16.64 58.29
N GLU A 162 1.87 -17.60 57.40
CA GLU A 162 1.41 -18.94 57.79
C GLU A 162 2.46 -19.68 58.61
N ILE A 163 3.76 -19.60 58.23
CA ILE A 163 4.88 -20.21 58.98
C ILE A 163 5.03 -19.53 60.37
N ALA A 164 4.98 -18.19 60.43
CA ALA A 164 5.09 -17.45 61.67
C ALA A 164 3.95 -17.77 62.66
N ALA A 165 2.72 -17.83 62.13
CA ALA A 165 1.53 -18.21 62.93
C ALA A 165 1.61 -19.64 63.42
N GLY A 166 2.08 -20.57 62.58
CA GLY A 166 2.34 -21.96 63.00
C GLY A 166 3.40 -22.10 64.09
N ALA A 167 4.47 -21.37 63.99
CA ALA A 167 5.54 -21.33 65.01
C ALA A 167 5.07 -20.76 66.35
N GLU A 168 4.25 -19.70 66.31
CA GLU A 168 3.68 -19.12 67.54
C GLU A 168 2.68 -20.07 68.23
N ALA A 169 1.89 -20.81 67.43
CA ALA A 169 0.95 -21.80 67.96
C ALA A 169 1.68 -22.98 68.60
N ALA A 170 2.81 -23.44 68.02
CA ALA A 170 3.60 -24.52 68.56
C ALA A 170 4.41 -24.13 69.82
N GLY A 171 4.81 -22.87 69.98
CA GLY A 171 5.54 -22.36 71.13
C GLY A 171 4.69 -22.08 72.38
N LYS A 172 3.37 -22.19 72.29
CA LYS A 172 2.41 -22.02 73.44
C LYS A 172 1.99 -23.31 74.07
N GLN A 173 2.56 -24.48 73.72
CA GLN A 173 2.45 -25.74 74.39
C GLN A 173 3.67 -26.02 75.28
#